data_444d5d98a49d1cf5ed5f06ef5078c5de
#
_entry.id   444d5d98a49d1cf5ed5f06ef5078c5de
#
_cell.length_a   1.000
_cell.length_b   1.000
_cell.length_c   1.000
_cell.angle_alpha   90.00
_cell.angle_beta   90.00
_cell.angle_gamma   90.00
#
_symmetry.space_group_name_H-M   'P 1'
#
loop_
_entity.id
_entity.type
_entity.pdbx_description
1 polymer ?
#
loop_
_entity_poly.entity_id
_entity_poly.type
_entity_poly.pdbx_seq_one_letter_code
_entity_poly.pdbx_strand_id
1 'polypeptide(L)'
;MQEKAVRDGLSVCVLRGEVKLPGNTKRRLRNRKAVVLKRNGEIDMKLSERLELVLSFVEPGESAADVGTDHGHVPVELVRRMIVKKAVAMDVRKGPLSRATENIDLAGLTDKIETRLSDGVAKLLPGEADSVVIAGMGGELIIKILENGRHMWDSVKQWVLSPQSEIFKVRRWLFENGFVIRKEDMVLEDGKFYTVMDVRREKDADSEGKTVDSDVLSLSEDSRMLYGDYLIRTKNPVLLTYLKEEEAKLLRFIEDLSAKAGDSGRAAERLSELKLQLKENQEVQHEMQGDH
;
A
#
# COMPACT_ATOMS: atom_id res chain seq x y z
N MET A 1 24.37 -14.50 14.77
CA MET A 1 24.69 -15.92 15.04
C MET A 1 23.58 -16.76 14.45
N GLN A 2 23.87 -17.47 13.37
CA GLN A 2 22.94 -18.31 12.63
C GLN A 2 22.92 -19.68 13.28
N GLU A 3 21.75 -20.16 13.73
CA GLU A 3 21.57 -21.57 14.05
C GLU A 3 20.99 -22.28 12.82
N LYS A 4 21.82 -23.12 12.19
CA LYS A 4 21.40 -24.04 11.13
C LYS A 4 20.90 -25.33 11.79
N ALA A 5 19.63 -25.65 11.66
CA ALA A 5 19.14 -26.99 11.96
C ALA A 5 18.87 -27.73 10.65
N VAL A 6 19.61 -28.82 10.39
CA VAL A 6 19.39 -29.70 9.25
C VAL A 6 18.78 -31.01 9.76
N ARG A 7 17.56 -31.34 9.37
CA ARG A 7 16.99 -32.67 9.41
C ARG A 7 16.17 -32.90 8.15
N ASP A 8 16.36 -34.03 7.52
CA ASP A 8 15.60 -34.54 6.37
C ASP A 8 15.62 -33.65 5.11
N GLY A 9 16.79 -33.03 4.78
CA GLY A 9 16.95 -32.25 3.56
C GLY A 9 16.23 -30.91 3.54
N LEU A 10 15.72 -30.42 4.68
CA LEU A 10 15.13 -29.10 4.86
C LEU A 10 16.09 -28.20 5.64
N SER A 11 16.54 -27.11 5.03
CA SER A 11 17.25 -26.03 5.75
C SER A 11 16.25 -24.97 6.17
N VAL A 12 16.19 -24.68 7.48
CA VAL A 12 15.37 -23.59 8.01
C VAL A 12 16.27 -22.44 8.40
N CYS A 13 16.10 -21.30 7.75
CA CYS A 13 16.74 -20.05 8.15
C CYS A 13 15.72 -19.17 8.88
N VAL A 14 15.96 -18.84 10.15
CA VAL A 14 15.05 -18.06 10.98
C VAL A 14 15.48 -16.60 10.95
N LEU A 15 14.71 -15.77 10.27
CA LEU A 15 14.89 -14.32 10.22
C LEU A 15 13.81 -13.54 11.00
N ARG A 16 13.44 -13.94 12.20
CA ARG A 16 12.41 -13.39 13.10
C ARG A 16 10.98 -13.89 12.87
N GLY A 17 10.54 -14.82 13.70
CA GLY A 17 9.17 -15.38 13.73
C GLY A 17 9.09 -16.59 14.65
N GLU A 18 7.89 -17.13 14.91
CA GLU A 18 7.73 -18.37 15.67
C GLU A 18 7.96 -19.58 14.75
N VAL A 19 8.86 -20.47 15.16
CA VAL A 19 9.04 -21.78 14.52
C VAL A 19 8.50 -22.87 15.43
N LYS A 20 7.56 -23.66 14.95
CA LYS A 20 7.19 -24.94 15.58
C LYS A 20 8.19 -26.01 15.14
N LEU A 21 9.09 -26.38 16.05
CA LEU A 21 9.93 -27.56 15.88
C LEU A 21 9.17 -28.79 16.35
N PRO A 22 9.34 -29.96 15.71
CA PRO A 22 8.80 -31.21 16.21
C PRO A 22 9.54 -31.62 17.49
N GLY A 23 8.83 -31.61 18.61
CA GLY A 23 9.34 -31.91 19.95
C GLY A 23 9.09 -30.76 20.92
N ASN A 24 8.34 -31.09 21.95
CA ASN A 24 7.65 -30.25 22.94
C ASN A 24 8.53 -29.24 23.70
N THR A 25 9.07 -28.20 23.04
CA THR A 25 9.75 -27.09 23.72
C THR A 25 9.28 -25.74 23.14
N LYS A 26 8.32 -25.11 23.83
CA LYS A 26 7.85 -23.76 23.53
C LYS A 26 8.91 -22.75 24.00
N ARG A 27 9.71 -22.18 23.09
CA ARG A 27 10.40 -20.91 23.32
C ARG A 27 9.73 -19.82 22.48
N ARG A 28 9.09 -18.88 23.14
CA ARG A 28 8.45 -17.70 22.56
C ARG A 28 9.56 -16.77 22.04
N LEU A 29 9.75 -16.73 20.73
CA LEU A 29 10.57 -15.72 20.05
C LEU A 29 9.63 -14.59 19.58
N ARG A 30 9.62 -13.48 20.30
CA ARG A 30 8.84 -12.30 19.93
C ARG A 30 9.38 -11.74 18.59
N ASN A 31 8.50 -11.58 17.61
CA ASN A 31 8.68 -10.86 16.35
C ASN A 31 9.78 -11.36 15.38
N ARG A 32 9.68 -12.61 14.90
CA ARG A 32 10.51 -13.08 13.79
C ARG A 32 9.65 -13.80 12.75
N LYS A 33 9.68 -13.38 11.48
CA LYS A 33 9.07 -14.10 10.36
C LYS A 33 9.94 -15.32 10.04
N ALA A 34 9.34 -16.50 9.89
CA ALA A 34 10.04 -17.71 9.51
C ALA A 34 10.11 -17.82 7.98
N VAL A 35 11.29 -18.02 7.44
CA VAL A 35 11.50 -18.40 6.04
C VAL A 35 11.68 -19.91 5.99
N VAL A 36 10.79 -20.60 5.29
CA VAL A 36 10.90 -22.04 5.08
C VAL A 36 11.55 -22.30 3.73
N LEU A 37 12.74 -22.90 3.74
CA LEU A 37 13.39 -23.33 2.52
C LEU A 37 12.78 -24.67 2.07
N LYS A 38 12.17 -24.72 0.89
CA LYS A 38 11.72 -25.97 0.26
C LYS A 38 12.92 -26.72 -0.35
N ARG A 39 12.74 -28.04 -0.56
CA ARG A 39 13.77 -29.04 -0.96
C ARG A 39 14.64 -28.67 -2.18
N ASN A 40 14.31 -27.64 -2.93
CA ASN A 40 15.03 -27.19 -4.15
C ASN A 40 15.72 -25.83 -4.00
N GLY A 41 15.93 -25.34 -2.76
CA GLY A 41 16.59 -24.04 -2.55
C GLY A 41 15.68 -22.81 -2.78
N GLU A 42 14.43 -23.00 -3.11
CA GLU A 42 13.47 -21.90 -3.26
C GLU A 42 13.00 -21.39 -1.90
N ILE A 43 13.19 -20.10 -1.68
CA ILE A 43 12.70 -19.39 -0.50
C ILE A 43 11.25 -19.03 -0.77
N ASP A 44 10.31 -19.77 -0.19
CA ASP A 44 8.89 -19.44 -0.24
C ASP A 44 8.59 -18.42 0.88
N MET A 45 8.68 -17.14 0.56
CA MET A 45 8.24 -16.08 1.46
C MET A 45 6.74 -15.89 1.29
N LYS A 46 5.95 -16.39 2.27
CA LYS A 46 4.53 -16.02 2.31
C LYS A 46 4.44 -14.53 2.62
N LEU A 47 4.10 -13.74 1.63
CA LEU A 47 3.81 -12.33 1.81
C LEU A 47 2.49 -12.14 2.56
N SER A 48 2.33 -10.98 3.16
CA SER A 48 1.07 -10.52 3.70
C SER A 48 0.10 -10.18 2.55
N GLU A 49 -1.20 -10.25 2.81
CA GLU A 49 -2.23 -9.91 1.81
C GLU A 49 -2.05 -8.49 1.26
N ARG A 50 -1.66 -7.56 2.12
CA ARG A 50 -1.33 -6.19 1.73
C ARG A 50 -0.18 -6.13 0.72
N LEU A 51 0.91 -6.87 0.93
CA LEU A 51 2.04 -6.87 0.00
C LEU A 51 1.70 -7.62 -1.29
N GLU A 52 0.90 -8.68 -1.22
CA GLU A 52 0.37 -9.35 -2.42
C GLU A 52 -0.47 -8.38 -3.26
N LEU A 53 -1.32 -7.56 -2.63
CA LEU A 53 -2.09 -6.54 -3.33
C LEU A 53 -1.16 -5.51 -3.99
N VAL A 54 -0.14 -5.00 -3.30
CA VAL A 54 0.85 -4.08 -3.88
C VAL A 54 1.53 -4.68 -5.11
N LEU A 55 1.98 -5.95 -5.04
CA LEU A 55 2.61 -6.64 -6.16
C LEU A 55 1.66 -6.81 -7.35
N SER A 56 0.38 -7.10 -7.09
CA SER A 56 -0.65 -7.30 -8.12
C SER A 56 -0.98 -6.03 -8.92
N PHE A 57 -0.57 -4.87 -8.40
CA PHE A 57 -0.73 -3.58 -9.06
C PHE A 57 0.43 -3.22 -9.98
N VAL A 58 1.61 -3.80 -9.77
CA VAL A 58 2.77 -3.52 -10.63
C VAL A 58 2.57 -4.19 -11.98
N GLU A 59 2.57 -3.40 -13.05
CA GLU A 59 2.49 -3.94 -14.40
C GLU A 59 3.80 -4.62 -14.83
N PRO A 60 3.71 -5.68 -15.65
CA PRO A 60 4.90 -6.29 -16.26
C PRO A 60 5.74 -5.27 -17.03
N GLY A 61 7.04 -5.24 -16.75
CA GLY A 61 7.94 -4.24 -17.32
C GLY A 61 9.42 -4.63 -17.25
N GLU A 62 10.27 -3.72 -17.67
CA GLU A 62 11.72 -3.92 -17.61
C GLU A 62 12.27 -3.70 -16.21
N SER A 63 11.74 -2.67 -15.50
CA SER A 63 12.33 -2.24 -14.24
C SER A 63 11.34 -1.62 -13.27
N ALA A 64 11.56 -1.82 -11.97
CA ALA A 64 10.82 -1.15 -10.90
C ALA A 64 11.76 -0.57 -9.83
N ALA A 65 11.29 0.48 -9.14
CA ALA A 65 11.93 0.98 -7.93
C ALA A 65 10.98 0.84 -6.74
N ASP A 66 11.48 0.33 -5.62
CA ASP A 66 10.75 0.22 -4.34
C ASP A 66 11.32 1.23 -3.36
N VAL A 67 10.51 2.23 -3.00
CA VAL A 67 10.91 3.36 -2.15
C VAL A 67 10.45 3.14 -0.72
N GLY A 68 11.41 3.16 0.21
CA GLY A 68 11.20 2.78 1.61
C GLY A 68 11.18 1.27 1.78
N THR A 69 12.07 0.62 1.04
CA THR A 69 12.17 -0.84 1.08
C THR A 69 12.51 -1.31 2.49
N ASP A 70 11.59 -2.02 3.12
CA ASP A 70 11.87 -2.71 4.38
C ASP A 70 12.06 -4.20 4.09
N HIS A 71 13.24 -4.70 4.34
CA HIS A 71 13.64 -6.08 4.05
C HIS A 71 13.71 -6.49 2.55
N GLY A 72 13.42 -5.62 1.59
CA GLY A 72 13.51 -5.92 0.16
C GLY A 72 12.47 -6.93 -0.36
N HIS A 73 11.35 -7.13 0.34
CA HIS A 73 10.35 -8.14 -0.05
C HIS A 73 9.70 -7.83 -1.40
N VAL A 74 9.32 -6.58 -1.63
CA VAL A 74 8.67 -6.16 -2.88
C VAL A 74 9.60 -6.36 -4.08
N PRO A 75 10.82 -5.80 -4.13
CA PRO A 75 11.69 -5.96 -5.29
C PRO A 75 12.12 -7.41 -5.53
N VAL A 76 12.34 -8.21 -4.47
CA VAL A 76 12.64 -9.63 -4.59
C VAL A 76 11.51 -10.40 -5.27
N GLU A 77 10.25 -10.18 -4.83
CA GLU A 77 9.10 -10.88 -5.41
C GLU A 77 8.79 -10.40 -6.84
N LEU A 78 8.92 -9.09 -7.13
CA LEU A 78 8.73 -8.57 -8.47
C LEU A 78 9.68 -9.24 -9.48
N VAL A 79 10.95 -9.39 -9.13
CA VAL A 79 11.94 -10.04 -10.00
C VAL A 79 11.78 -11.56 -10.02
N ARG A 80 11.52 -12.20 -8.87
CA ARG A 80 11.33 -13.65 -8.77
C ARG A 80 10.12 -14.14 -9.57
N ARG A 81 9.01 -13.39 -9.53
CA ARG A 81 7.77 -13.68 -10.28
C ARG A 81 7.85 -13.22 -11.74
N MET A 82 8.99 -12.69 -12.17
CA MET A 82 9.21 -12.15 -13.52
C MET A 82 8.21 -11.06 -13.93
N ILE A 83 7.71 -10.30 -12.95
CA ILE A 83 6.86 -9.11 -13.19
C ILE A 83 7.76 -8.02 -13.80
N VAL A 84 8.98 -7.87 -13.25
CA VAL A 84 10.04 -7.02 -13.84
C VAL A 84 11.34 -7.80 -13.98
N LYS A 85 12.23 -7.36 -14.87
CA LYS A 85 13.53 -8.01 -15.08
C LYS A 85 14.57 -7.58 -14.05
N LYS A 86 14.49 -6.33 -13.57
CA LYS A 86 15.40 -5.74 -12.60
C LYS A 86 14.68 -4.79 -11.66
N ALA A 87 15.25 -4.51 -10.49
CA ALA A 87 14.68 -3.56 -9.55
C ALA A 87 15.75 -2.74 -8.81
N VAL A 88 15.33 -1.58 -8.27
CA VAL A 88 16.12 -0.76 -7.34
C VAL A 88 15.39 -0.71 -6.00
N ALA A 89 16.02 -1.23 -4.95
CA ALA A 89 15.53 -1.21 -3.58
C ALA A 89 16.10 0.01 -2.84
N MET A 90 15.25 0.93 -2.41
CA MET A 90 15.66 2.24 -1.88
C MET A 90 15.14 2.47 -0.48
N ASP A 91 15.98 2.99 0.41
CA ASP A 91 15.59 3.50 1.74
C ASP A 91 16.52 4.66 2.14
N VAL A 92 16.00 5.57 2.97
CA VAL A 92 16.77 6.67 3.54
C VAL A 92 17.66 6.21 4.71
N ARG A 93 17.39 5.06 5.29
CA ARG A 93 18.10 4.52 6.46
C ARG A 93 18.94 3.31 6.08
N LYS A 94 20.19 3.30 6.54
CA LYS A 94 21.14 2.19 6.29
C LYS A 94 20.67 0.85 6.87
N GLY A 95 19.99 0.83 8.01
CA GLY A 95 19.55 -0.41 8.66
C GLY A 95 18.53 -1.23 7.84
N PRO A 96 17.39 -0.65 7.42
CA PRO A 96 16.48 -1.32 6.48
C PRO A 96 17.18 -1.77 5.20
N LEU A 97 17.99 -0.90 4.61
CA LEU A 97 18.71 -1.20 3.38
C LEU A 97 19.69 -2.39 3.52
N SER A 98 20.41 -2.48 4.65
CA SER A 98 21.29 -3.65 4.91
C SER A 98 20.49 -4.95 4.97
N ARG A 99 19.30 -4.93 5.61
CA ARG A 99 18.42 -6.11 5.65
C ARG A 99 17.89 -6.47 4.25
N ALA A 100 17.58 -5.47 3.43
CA ALA A 100 17.19 -5.70 2.05
C ALA A 100 18.33 -6.34 1.26
N THR A 101 19.56 -5.83 1.39
CA THR A 101 20.76 -6.41 0.74
C THR A 101 20.96 -7.87 1.14
N GLU A 102 20.85 -8.20 2.44
CA GLU A 102 20.98 -9.59 2.91
C GLU A 102 19.91 -10.51 2.31
N ASN A 103 18.67 -10.05 2.22
CA ASN A 103 17.57 -10.85 1.64
C ASN A 103 17.69 -11.01 0.12
N ILE A 104 18.15 -9.98 -0.58
CA ILE A 104 18.44 -10.02 -2.03
C ILE A 104 19.55 -11.03 -2.32
N ASP A 105 20.61 -11.01 -1.50
CA ASP A 105 21.72 -11.98 -1.62
C ASP A 105 21.25 -13.42 -1.36
N LEU A 106 20.46 -13.62 -0.29
CA LEU A 106 19.87 -14.92 0.02
C LEU A 106 18.94 -15.43 -1.09
N ALA A 107 18.27 -14.52 -1.81
CA ALA A 107 17.43 -14.86 -2.96
C ALA A 107 18.23 -15.10 -4.24
N GLY A 108 19.54 -14.86 -4.25
CA GLY A 108 20.41 -15.00 -5.43
C GLY A 108 20.11 -13.99 -6.53
N LEU A 109 19.67 -12.77 -6.16
CA LEU A 109 19.21 -11.74 -7.11
C LEU A 109 20.08 -10.47 -7.10
N THR A 110 21.30 -10.55 -6.62
CA THR A 110 22.25 -9.41 -6.53
C THR A 110 22.66 -8.85 -7.90
N ASP A 111 22.53 -9.63 -8.96
CA ASP A 111 22.75 -9.21 -10.34
C ASP A 111 21.55 -8.47 -10.96
N LYS A 112 20.38 -8.56 -10.33
CA LYS A 112 19.12 -7.99 -10.83
C LYS A 112 18.51 -6.90 -9.94
N ILE A 113 18.90 -6.86 -8.66
CA ILE A 113 18.36 -5.90 -7.71
C ILE A 113 19.49 -5.10 -7.07
N GLU A 114 19.50 -3.80 -7.37
CA GLU A 114 20.41 -2.85 -6.74
C GLU A 114 19.81 -2.32 -5.44
N THR A 115 20.62 -2.12 -4.39
CA THR A 115 20.22 -1.41 -3.18
C THR A 115 20.82 -0.01 -3.15
N ARG A 116 20.00 1.01 -2.88
CA ARG A 116 20.42 2.40 -2.99
C ARG A 116 19.94 3.24 -1.78
N LEU A 117 20.88 3.88 -1.08
CA LEU A 117 20.56 4.82 0.00
C LEU A 117 20.06 6.13 -0.61
N SER A 118 18.75 6.43 -0.46
CA SER A 118 18.10 7.59 -1.08
C SER A 118 16.96 8.14 -0.21
N ASP A 119 16.77 9.44 -0.21
CA ASP A 119 15.56 10.07 0.32
C ASP A 119 14.50 10.07 -0.80
N GLY A 120 13.49 9.21 -0.64
CA GLY A 120 12.51 8.98 -1.71
C GLY A 120 13.20 8.58 -3.03
N VAL A 121 12.78 9.22 -4.12
CA VAL A 121 13.29 9.00 -5.49
C VAL A 121 14.46 9.92 -5.86
N ALA A 122 15.04 10.67 -4.91
CA ALA A 122 16.05 11.69 -5.18
C ALA A 122 17.29 11.18 -5.94
N LYS A 123 17.63 9.89 -5.80
CA LYS A 123 18.76 9.27 -6.49
C LYS A 123 18.34 8.32 -7.62
N LEU A 124 17.07 8.29 -7.99
CA LEU A 124 16.60 7.58 -9.16
C LEU A 124 16.78 8.46 -10.39
N LEU A 125 17.24 7.89 -11.48
CA LEU A 125 17.45 8.63 -12.72
C LEU A 125 16.24 8.49 -13.65
N PRO A 126 15.89 9.53 -14.43
CA PRO A 126 14.84 9.43 -15.44
C PRO A 126 15.07 8.24 -16.40
N GLY A 127 14.04 7.40 -16.60
CA GLY A 127 14.11 6.21 -17.43
C GLY A 127 14.75 4.98 -16.76
N GLU A 128 15.15 5.08 -15.49
CA GLU A 128 15.77 3.94 -14.77
C GLU A 128 14.73 2.94 -14.24
N ALA A 129 13.50 3.40 -13.97
CA ALA A 129 12.38 2.57 -13.55
C ALA A 129 11.12 2.86 -14.37
N ASP A 130 10.46 1.81 -14.87
CA ASP A 130 9.14 1.89 -15.49
C ASP A 130 8.07 2.13 -14.44
N SER A 131 8.16 1.41 -13.32
CA SER A 131 7.22 1.51 -12.19
C SER A 131 7.94 1.92 -10.91
N VAL A 132 7.33 2.79 -10.11
CA VAL A 132 7.80 3.16 -8.78
C VAL A 132 6.75 2.77 -7.73
N VAL A 133 7.16 1.97 -6.77
CA VAL A 133 6.33 1.52 -5.64
C VAL A 133 6.67 2.37 -4.42
N ILE A 134 5.66 2.95 -3.77
CA ILE A 134 5.79 3.66 -2.48
C ILE A 134 4.71 3.11 -1.55
N ALA A 135 5.09 2.19 -0.68
CA ALA A 135 4.14 1.52 0.19
C ALA A 135 4.57 1.57 1.67
N GLY A 136 3.58 1.58 2.57
CA GLY A 136 3.85 1.50 4.00
C GLY A 136 4.25 2.81 4.66
N MET A 137 3.97 3.95 4.04
CA MET A 137 4.25 5.30 4.53
C MET A 137 2.97 6.09 4.75
N GLY A 138 3.02 7.13 5.60
CA GLY A 138 1.93 8.12 5.73
C GLY A 138 1.76 8.93 4.45
N GLY A 139 0.53 9.38 4.19
CA GLY A 139 0.20 10.11 2.96
C GLY A 139 1.01 11.39 2.79
N GLU A 140 1.24 12.15 3.85
CA GLU A 140 2.06 13.38 3.77
C GLU A 140 3.50 13.10 3.34
N LEU A 141 4.07 11.96 3.76
CA LEU A 141 5.41 11.57 3.33
C LEU A 141 5.41 11.14 1.86
N ILE A 142 4.38 10.42 1.41
CA ILE A 142 4.22 10.06 -0.01
C ILE A 142 4.13 11.33 -0.87
N ILE A 143 3.29 12.29 -0.48
CA ILE A 143 3.16 13.59 -1.17
C ILE A 143 4.53 14.27 -1.27
N LYS A 144 5.26 14.36 -0.16
CA LYS A 144 6.60 14.97 -0.13
C LYS A 144 7.58 14.27 -1.06
N ILE A 145 7.55 12.93 -1.13
CA ILE A 145 8.40 12.16 -2.04
C ILE A 145 8.06 12.47 -3.50
N LEU A 146 6.77 12.55 -3.83
CA LEU A 146 6.32 12.89 -5.18
C LEU A 146 6.70 14.33 -5.55
N GLU A 147 6.53 15.29 -4.64
CA GLU A 147 6.95 16.70 -4.86
C GLU A 147 8.44 16.85 -5.11
N ASN A 148 9.27 16.19 -4.29
CA ASN A 148 10.72 16.18 -4.46
C ASN A 148 11.16 15.37 -5.69
N GLY A 149 10.28 14.48 -6.15
CA GLY A 149 10.50 13.58 -7.29
C GLY A 149 10.03 14.12 -8.64
N ARG A 150 9.81 15.43 -8.81
CA ARG A 150 9.30 16.03 -10.08
C ARG A 150 10.12 15.66 -11.32
N HIS A 151 11.43 15.46 -11.17
CA HIS A 151 12.32 15.02 -12.25
C HIS A 151 11.98 13.61 -12.80
N MET A 152 11.22 12.82 -12.05
CA MET A 152 10.79 11.46 -12.42
C MET A 152 9.41 11.43 -13.09
N TRP A 153 8.59 12.48 -12.95
CA TRP A 153 7.18 12.44 -13.32
C TRP A 153 6.92 12.07 -14.77
N ASP A 154 7.78 12.52 -15.68
CA ASP A 154 7.62 12.30 -17.12
C ASP A 154 8.25 10.99 -17.63
N SER A 155 9.07 10.35 -16.81
CA SER A 155 9.78 9.13 -17.17
C SER A 155 9.22 7.86 -16.52
N VAL A 156 8.53 7.99 -15.40
CA VAL A 156 7.87 6.88 -14.71
C VAL A 156 6.50 6.65 -15.33
N LYS A 157 6.27 5.47 -15.86
CA LYS A 157 5.00 5.09 -16.51
C LYS A 157 3.91 4.79 -15.50
N GLN A 158 4.29 4.28 -14.31
CA GLN A 158 3.37 3.85 -13.27
C GLN A 158 3.90 4.17 -11.87
N TRP A 159 3.05 4.74 -11.03
CA TRP A 159 3.28 4.87 -9.59
C TRP A 159 2.30 3.98 -8.85
N VAL A 160 2.79 3.01 -8.08
CA VAL A 160 1.98 2.17 -7.20
C VAL A 160 2.11 2.72 -5.79
N LEU A 161 1.03 3.33 -5.30
CA LEU A 161 1.02 4.02 -4.01
C LEU A 161 0.16 3.26 -3.00
N SER A 162 0.67 3.04 -1.78
CA SER A 162 -0.11 2.45 -0.69
C SER A 162 0.08 3.27 0.60
N PRO A 163 -0.64 4.40 0.72
CA PRO A 163 -0.61 5.24 1.92
C PRO A 163 -1.27 4.53 3.11
N GLN A 164 -0.68 4.69 4.31
CA GLN A 164 -1.23 4.14 5.56
C GLN A 164 -2.09 5.15 6.33
N SER A 165 -2.03 6.42 5.96
CA SER A 165 -2.79 7.52 6.56
C SER A 165 -2.99 8.63 5.53
N GLU A 166 -3.83 9.60 5.82
CA GLU A 166 -4.10 10.78 5.00
C GLU A 166 -4.41 10.46 3.51
N ILE A 167 -5.13 9.36 3.25
CA ILE A 167 -5.40 8.87 1.89
C ILE A 167 -6.13 9.94 1.07
N PHE A 168 -7.10 10.63 1.70
CA PHE A 168 -7.80 11.76 1.12
C PHE A 168 -6.84 12.86 0.60
N LYS A 169 -5.82 13.23 1.41
CA LYS A 169 -4.83 14.23 1.00
C LYS A 169 -4.02 13.77 -0.20
N VAL A 170 -3.68 12.46 -0.24
CA VAL A 170 -2.95 11.89 -1.39
C VAL A 170 -3.79 11.96 -2.65
N ARG A 171 -5.06 11.53 -2.61
CA ARG A 171 -5.96 11.60 -3.79
C ARG A 171 -6.13 13.04 -4.29
N ARG A 172 -6.38 13.99 -3.38
CA ARG A 172 -6.51 15.41 -3.71
C ARG A 172 -5.25 15.97 -4.34
N TRP A 173 -4.10 15.70 -3.73
CA TRP A 173 -2.81 16.16 -4.25
C TRP A 173 -2.52 15.59 -5.64
N LEU A 174 -2.81 14.32 -5.87
CA LEU A 174 -2.65 13.67 -7.18
C LEU A 174 -3.51 14.37 -8.24
N PHE A 175 -4.78 14.59 -7.95
CA PHE A 175 -5.70 15.30 -8.84
C PHE A 175 -5.20 16.71 -9.17
N GLU A 176 -4.83 17.49 -8.15
CA GLU A 176 -4.34 18.89 -8.31
C GLU A 176 -3.03 18.97 -9.11
N ASN A 177 -2.24 17.89 -9.15
CA ASN A 177 -0.94 17.86 -9.85
C ASN A 177 -0.99 17.11 -11.19
N GLY A 178 -2.18 16.83 -11.74
CA GLY A 178 -2.36 16.22 -13.07
C GLY A 178 -1.92 14.75 -13.09
N PHE A 179 -2.24 14.02 -12.03
CA PHE A 179 -2.17 12.56 -11.99
C PHE A 179 -3.59 11.97 -12.01
N VAL A 180 -3.71 10.79 -12.59
CA VAL A 180 -4.94 10.01 -12.66
C VAL A 180 -4.76 8.70 -11.90
N ILE A 181 -5.71 8.37 -11.03
CA ILE A 181 -5.81 7.05 -10.41
C ILE A 181 -6.57 6.14 -11.37
N ARG A 182 -5.83 5.25 -12.05
CA ARG A 182 -6.36 4.30 -13.04
C ARG A 182 -7.12 3.14 -12.41
N LYS A 183 -6.62 2.70 -11.27
CA LYS A 183 -7.16 1.58 -10.51
C LYS A 183 -6.89 1.78 -9.03
N GLU A 184 -7.82 1.34 -8.21
CA GLU A 184 -7.69 1.36 -6.77
C GLU A 184 -8.31 0.09 -6.19
N ASP A 185 -7.70 -0.48 -5.16
CA ASP A 185 -8.26 -1.63 -4.45
C ASP A 185 -7.90 -1.57 -2.97
N MET A 186 -8.62 -2.33 -2.17
CA MET A 186 -8.47 -2.39 -0.72
C MET A 186 -8.36 -3.82 -0.21
N VAL A 187 -7.63 -3.97 0.88
CA VAL A 187 -7.57 -5.23 1.65
C VAL A 187 -7.70 -4.96 3.14
N LEU A 188 -8.37 -5.86 3.83
CA LEU A 188 -8.45 -5.88 5.29
C LEU A 188 -7.49 -6.94 5.84
N GLU A 189 -6.41 -6.51 6.51
CA GLU A 189 -5.40 -7.38 7.11
C GLU A 189 -5.17 -7.00 8.57
N ASP A 190 -5.23 -7.96 9.49
CA ASP A 190 -5.05 -7.76 10.94
C ASP A 190 -5.91 -6.61 11.52
N GLY A 191 -7.16 -6.47 11.04
CA GLY A 191 -8.10 -5.44 11.48
C GLY A 191 -7.78 -4.02 10.99
N LYS A 192 -6.92 -3.88 9.98
CA LYS A 192 -6.59 -2.60 9.34
C LYS A 192 -6.89 -2.64 7.86
N PHE A 193 -7.48 -1.57 7.37
CA PHE A 193 -7.74 -1.36 5.95
C PHE A 193 -6.51 -0.74 5.28
N TYR A 194 -6.12 -1.32 4.16
CA TYR A 194 -5.03 -0.83 3.32
C TYR A 194 -5.55 -0.58 1.93
N THR A 195 -5.16 0.54 1.35
CA THR A 195 -5.51 0.94 -0.01
C THR A 195 -4.27 0.90 -0.89
N VAL A 196 -4.42 0.44 -2.13
CA VAL A 196 -3.38 0.49 -3.17
C VAL A 196 -3.94 1.17 -4.40
N MET A 197 -3.15 2.07 -5.01
CA MET A 197 -3.51 2.89 -6.16
C MET A 197 -2.52 2.67 -7.30
N ASP A 198 -3.00 2.45 -8.51
CA ASP A 198 -2.24 2.61 -9.77
C ASP A 198 -2.43 4.06 -10.26
N VAL A 199 -1.35 4.80 -10.29
CA VAL A 199 -1.34 6.23 -10.56
C VAL A 199 -0.45 6.54 -11.76
N ARG A 200 -0.93 7.40 -12.67
CA ARG A 200 -0.19 7.80 -13.88
C ARG A 200 -0.32 9.28 -14.15
N ARG A 201 0.59 9.81 -14.96
CA ARG A 201 0.41 11.16 -15.49
C ARG A 201 -0.75 11.20 -16.48
N GLU A 202 -1.54 12.28 -16.44
CA GLU A 202 -2.73 12.45 -17.30
C GLU A 202 -2.40 12.29 -18.80
N LYS A 203 -1.27 12.84 -19.26
CA LYS A 203 -0.81 12.71 -20.66
C LYS A 203 -0.51 11.27 -21.10
N ASP A 204 -0.24 10.37 -20.13
CA ASP A 204 0.03 8.96 -20.39
C ASP A 204 -1.25 8.11 -20.26
N ALA A 205 -2.30 8.70 -19.68
CA ALA A 205 -3.60 8.06 -19.49
C ALA A 205 -4.41 7.96 -20.80
N ASP A 206 -4.18 8.86 -21.76
CA ASP A 206 -4.96 8.96 -23.00
C ASP A 206 -4.60 7.92 -24.05
N SER A 207 -3.48 7.19 -23.91
CA SER A 207 -2.99 6.26 -24.93
C SER A 207 -3.60 4.85 -24.87
N GLU A 208 -4.23 4.45 -23.77
CA GLU A 208 -4.77 3.08 -23.60
C GLU A 208 -6.16 3.00 -22.94
N GLY A 209 -7.06 3.89 -23.25
CA GLY A 209 -8.45 3.73 -22.84
C GLY A 209 -9.00 4.90 -22.07
N LYS A 210 -10.09 5.36 -22.60
CA LYS A 210 -11.01 6.33 -22.03
C LYS A 210 -11.02 6.26 -20.52
N THR A 211 -10.80 7.41 -19.87
CA THR A 211 -11.38 7.68 -18.55
C THR A 211 -12.68 6.91 -18.45
N VAL A 212 -12.78 6.03 -17.43
CA VAL A 212 -14.02 5.33 -17.10
C VAL A 212 -15.14 6.33 -17.25
N ASP A 213 -16.13 5.98 -18.08
CA ASP A 213 -17.24 6.84 -18.50
C ASP A 213 -17.65 7.78 -17.38
N SER A 214 -17.78 9.05 -17.72
CA SER A 214 -18.22 10.11 -16.83
C SER A 214 -19.71 9.97 -16.45
N ASP A 215 -20.13 8.78 -16.06
CA ASP A 215 -21.33 8.62 -15.29
C ASP A 215 -21.08 9.34 -13.97
N VAL A 216 -21.58 10.56 -13.92
CA VAL A 216 -21.42 11.46 -12.80
C VAL A 216 -22.09 10.79 -11.61
N LEU A 217 -21.29 10.22 -10.72
CA LEU A 217 -21.78 9.80 -9.41
C LEU A 217 -22.52 10.98 -8.79
N SER A 218 -23.69 10.74 -8.20
CA SER A 218 -24.49 11.76 -7.51
C SER A 218 -23.82 12.36 -6.28
N LEU A 219 -22.60 11.88 -5.99
CA LEU A 219 -21.80 12.20 -4.80
C LEU A 219 -20.97 13.49 -4.96
N SER A 220 -20.75 14.17 -3.84
CA SER A 220 -19.85 15.32 -3.78
C SER A 220 -18.40 14.94 -4.17
N GLU A 221 -17.62 15.91 -4.67
CA GLU A 221 -16.20 15.71 -4.94
C GLU A 221 -15.44 15.28 -3.66
N ASP A 222 -15.77 15.88 -2.51
CA ASP A 222 -15.16 15.54 -1.22
C ASP A 222 -15.42 14.09 -0.85
N SER A 223 -16.63 13.57 -1.00
CA SER A 223 -16.94 12.16 -0.75
C SER A 223 -16.17 11.22 -1.68
N ARG A 224 -16.05 11.58 -2.96
CA ARG A 224 -15.26 10.80 -3.94
C ARG A 224 -13.76 10.81 -3.61
N MET A 225 -13.22 11.93 -3.14
CA MET A 225 -11.83 12.02 -2.69
C MET A 225 -11.61 11.27 -1.37
N LEU A 226 -12.59 11.31 -0.46
CA LEU A 226 -12.49 10.65 0.85
C LEU A 226 -12.47 9.13 0.72
N TYR A 227 -13.39 8.57 -0.05
CA TYR A 227 -13.59 7.11 -0.13
C TYR A 227 -13.00 6.47 -1.38
N GLY A 228 -12.67 7.24 -2.43
CA GLY A 228 -12.07 6.78 -3.68
C GLY A 228 -13.11 6.57 -4.77
N ASP A 229 -13.08 7.43 -5.78
CA ASP A 229 -14.02 7.38 -6.90
C ASP A 229 -14.03 5.99 -7.60
N TYR A 230 -12.84 5.41 -7.84
CA TYR A 230 -12.71 4.09 -8.44
C TYR A 230 -13.32 2.99 -7.55
N LEU A 231 -13.08 3.02 -6.24
CA LEU A 231 -13.60 2.03 -5.30
C LEU A 231 -15.12 2.08 -5.21
N ILE A 232 -15.70 3.28 -5.25
CA ILE A 232 -17.17 3.49 -5.23
C ILE A 232 -17.79 2.92 -6.51
N ARG A 233 -17.29 3.33 -7.70
CA ARG A 233 -17.79 2.89 -9.00
C ARG A 233 -17.71 1.36 -9.19
N THR A 234 -16.62 0.76 -8.71
CA THR A 234 -16.44 -0.69 -8.79
C THR A 234 -17.15 -1.46 -7.66
N LYS A 235 -17.90 -0.75 -6.80
CA LYS A 235 -18.62 -1.33 -5.67
C LYS A 235 -17.71 -2.24 -4.81
N ASN A 236 -16.50 -1.74 -4.48
CA ASN A 236 -15.49 -2.53 -3.79
C ASN A 236 -16.01 -3.11 -2.46
N PRO A 237 -16.00 -4.43 -2.24
CA PRO A 237 -16.61 -5.05 -1.05
C PRO A 237 -15.88 -4.71 0.24
N VAL A 238 -14.55 -4.43 0.17
CA VAL A 238 -13.77 -4.07 1.36
C VAL A 238 -14.07 -2.62 1.74
N LEU A 239 -14.27 -1.72 0.76
CA LEU A 239 -14.75 -0.37 1.03
C LEU A 239 -16.13 -0.39 1.72
N LEU A 240 -17.06 -1.23 1.26
CA LEU A 240 -18.37 -1.34 1.90
C LEU A 240 -18.26 -1.82 3.35
N THR A 241 -17.32 -2.72 3.63
CA THR A 241 -17.02 -3.16 5.01
C THR A 241 -16.47 -2.01 5.84
N TYR A 242 -15.53 -1.23 5.29
CA TYR A 242 -14.96 -0.05 5.94
C TYR A 242 -16.05 0.98 6.28
N LEU A 243 -16.93 1.30 5.33
CA LEU A 243 -18.01 2.27 5.50
C LEU A 243 -18.96 1.87 6.63
N LYS A 244 -19.34 0.58 6.71
CA LYS A 244 -20.20 0.07 7.79
C LYS A 244 -19.54 0.17 9.17
N GLU A 245 -18.24 -0.13 9.26
CA GLU A 245 -17.50 0.03 10.51
C GLU A 245 -17.35 1.50 10.91
N GLU A 246 -17.11 2.37 9.93
CA GLU A 246 -17.03 3.82 10.15
C GLU A 246 -18.37 4.39 10.59
N GLU A 247 -19.48 4.04 9.93
CA GLU A 247 -20.83 4.43 10.33
C GLU A 247 -21.13 4.04 11.77
N ALA A 248 -20.83 2.80 12.15
CA ALA A 248 -21.04 2.34 13.52
C ALA A 248 -20.20 3.13 14.54
N LYS A 249 -19.01 3.57 14.19
CA LYS A 249 -18.16 4.43 15.03
C LYS A 249 -18.75 5.84 15.14
N LEU A 250 -19.18 6.43 14.02
CA LEU A 250 -19.77 7.76 13.98
C LEU A 250 -21.05 7.83 14.81
N LEU A 251 -21.93 6.84 14.69
CA LEU A 251 -23.16 6.77 15.49
C LEU A 251 -22.88 6.74 16.99
N ARG A 252 -21.90 5.94 17.44
CA ARG A 252 -21.49 5.91 18.86
C ARG A 252 -20.94 7.26 19.32
N PHE A 253 -20.09 7.89 18.51
CA PHE A 253 -19.54 9.22 18.87
C PHE A 253 -20.63 10.30 18.94
N ILE A 254 -21.62 10.26 18.03
CA ILE A 254 -22.77 11.17 18.05
C ILE A 254 -23.60 10.96 19.31
N GLU A 255 -23.89 9.71 19.67
CA GLU A 255 -24.64 9.35 20.88
C GLU A 255 -23.90 9.82 22.15
N ASP A 256 -22.62 9.44 22.27
CA ASP A 256 -21.78 9.83 23.43
C ASP A 256 -21.66 11.35 23.60
N LEU A 257 -21.47 12.06 22.49
CA LEU A 257 -21.34 13.50 22.51
C LEU A 257 -22.66 14.18 22.83
N SER A 258 -23.80 13.69 22.28
CA SER A 258 -25.14 14.21 22.55
C SER A 258 -25.53 14.01 24.00
N ALA A 259 -25.16 12.90 24.64
CA ALA A 259 -25.44 12.62 26.05
C ALA A 259 -24.61 13.50 27.02
N LYS A 260 -23.42 13.95 26.58
CA LYS A 260 -22.46 14.73 27.39
C LYS A 260 -22.48 16.23 27.08
N ALA A 261 -23.11 16.65 25.98
CA ALA A 261 -23.16 18.04 25.54
C ALA A 261 -24.06 18.85 26.46
N GLY A 262 -23.46 19.53 27.44
CA GLY A 262 -24.02 20.76 27.98
C GLY A 262 -23.92 21.86 26.91
N ASP A 263 -24.44 23.08 27.21
CA ASP A 263 -24.51 24.26 26.32
C ASP A 263 -23.16 24.79 25.78
N SER A 264 -22.21 23.91 25.45
CA SER A 264 -20.90 24.27 24.92
C SER A 264 -20.96 24.36 23.39
N GLY A 265 -20.73 25.54 22.82
CA GLY A 265 -20.70 25.79 21.38
C GLY A 265 -19.74 24.85 20.61
N ARG A 266 -18.60 24.47 21.19
CA ARG A 266 -17.66 23.51 20.62
C ARG A 266 -18.24 22.10 20.47
N ALA A 267 -19.06 21.66 21.43
CA ALA A 267 -19.71 20.36 21.35
C ALA A 267 -20.78 20.33 20.26
N ALA A 268 -21.55 21.44 20.11
CA ALA A 268 -22.54 21.58 19.04
C ALA A 268 -21.87 21.58 17.64
N GLU A 269 -20.76 22.30 17.48
CA GLU A 269 -19.97 22.31 16.24
C GLU A 269 -19.46 20.91 15.90
N ARG A 270 -18.82 20.22 16.85
CA ARG A 270 -18.32 18.85 16.64
C ARG A 270 -19.44 17.86 16.32
N LEU A 271 -20.61 18.01 16.94
CA LEU A 271 -21.78 17.19 16.65
C LEU A 271 -22.27 17.40 15.21
N SER A 272 -22.25 18.64 14.73
CA SER A 272 -22.60 18.99 13.35
C SER A 272 -21.64 18.35 12.34
N GLU A 273 -20.33 18.42 12.61
CA GLU A 273 -19.31 17.76 11.77
C GLU A 273 -19.52 16.23 11.69
N LEU A 274 -19.73 15.59 12.85
CA LEU A 274 -19.97 14.13 12.89
C LEU A 274 -21.22 13.72 12.13
N LYS A 275 -22.30 14.51 12.22
CA LYS A 275 -23.53 14.27 11.45
C LYS A 275 -23.32 14.45 9.95
N LEU A 276 -22.51 15.42 9.54
CA LEU A 276 -22.17 15.61 8.13
C LEU A 276 -21.36 14.39 7.62
N GLN A 277 -20.33 13.96 8.35
CA GLN A 277 -19.56 12.78 8.01
C GLN A 277 -20.42 11.51 7.91
N LEU A 278 -21.37 11.35 8.84
CA LEU A 278 -22.31 10.22 8.81
C LEU A 278 -23.18 10.26 7.56
N LYS A 279 -23.69 11.45 7.20
CA LYS A 279 -24.50 11.63 5.99
C LYS A 279 -23.71 11.27 4.73
N GLU A 280 -22.48 11.78 4.58
CA GLU A 280 -21.60 11.48 3.45
C GLU A 280 -21.29 9.99 3.36
N ASN A 281 -21.00 9.33 4.48
CA ASN A 281 -20.79 7.89 4.54
C ASN A 281 -22.02 7.11 4.05
N GLN A 282 -23.22 7.47 4.52
CA GLN A 282 -24.48 6.82 4.13
C GLN A 282 -24.82 7.06 2.65
N GLU A 283 -24.57 8.24 2.10
CA GLU A 283 -24.74 8.54 0.68
C GLU A 283 -23.85 7.65 -0.19
N VAL A 284 -22.58 7.46 0.21
CA VAL A 284 -21.67 6.56 -0.50
C VAL A 284 -22.11 5.10 -0.39
N GLN A 285 -22.56 4.64 0.79
CA GLN A 285 -23.10 3.29 0.92
C GLN A 285 -24.32 3.08 0.02
N HIS A 286 -25.22 4.06 -0.08
CA HIS A 286 -26.40 4.01 -0.92
C HIS A 286 -26.02 3.91 -2.40
N GLU A 287 -25.08 4.73 -2.87
CA GLU A 287 -24.56 4.70 -4.23
C GLU A 287 -23.95 3.33 -4.60
N MET A 288 -23.17 2.75 -3.67
CA MET A 288 -22.56 1.43 -3.88
C MET A 288 -23.58 0.27 -3.88
N GLN A 289 -24.75 0.43 -3.25
CA GLN A 289 -25.78 -0.59 -3.14
C GLN A 289 -26.86 -0.46 -4.22
N GLY A 290 -26.98 0.71 -4.86
CA GLY A 290 -27.93 0.94 -5.94
C GLY A 290 -27.64 0.04 -7.14
N ASP A 291 -28.69 -0.57 -7.70
CA ASP A 291 -28.64 -1.21 -9.01
C ASP A 291 -28.80 -0.12 -10.07
N HIS A 292 -27.77 0.08 -10.88
CA HIS A 292 -27.80 0.92 -12.08
C HIS A 292 -28.05 0.06 -13.30
#